data_458c7fc0e689c0450daf1f06f65f8601
#
_entry.id   458c7fc0e689c0450daf1f06f65f8601
#
_cell.length_a   1.000
_cell.length_b   1.000
_cell.length_c   1.000
_cell.angle_alpha   90.00
_cell.angle_beta   90.00
_cell.angle_gamma   90.00
#
_symmetry.space_group_name_H-M   'P 1'
#
loop_
_entity.id
_entity.type
_entity.pdbx_description
1 polymer ?
#
loop_
_entity_poly.entity_id
_entity_poly.type
_entity_poly.pdbx_seq_one_letter_code
_entity_poly.pdbx_strand_id
1 'polypeptide(L)'
;SADQQRASLDLLKSLNRIGGDRRPNDTELRARLESYELADRMQKAAPEAVDLSKESEATLKLYGIDDPTSESYGKVLLRARRLVERGVRFVQVVSGYPGNVQDTERRSWDAHSDLDGNHATQARMVDKPIAGLLADLQTLGLLDSTLVVWASEFSRTPWGESGTGRDHNPWGYTQWVAGGGIKAGFTYGET
;
A
#
# COMPACT_ATOMS: atom_id res chain seq x y z
N SER A 1 8.14 30.39 9.98
CA SER A 1 8.75 30.18 8.64
C SER A 1 9.47 28.84 8.61
N ALA A 2 9.79 28.33 7.44
CA ALA A 2 10.56 27.09 7.26
C ALA A 2 11.93 27.16 7.95
N ASP A 3 12.55 28.33 7.96
CA ASP A 3 13.84 28.56 8.62
C ASP A 3 13.74 28.49 10.15
N GLN A 4 12.66 29.01 10.73
CA GLN A 4 12.41 28.89 12.17
C GLN A 4 12.19 27.43 12.59
N GLN A 5 11.46 26.67 11.78
CA GLN A 5 11.26 25.24 12.02
C GLN A 5 12.58 24.47 11.96
N ARG A 6 13.42 24.78 10.94
CA ARG A 6 14.75 24.17 10.81
C ARG A 6 15.64 24.48 12.00
N ALA A 7 15.72 25.74 12.41
CA ALA A 7 16.49 26.15 13.59
C ALA A 7 16.03 25.47 14.88
N SER A 8 14.71 25.32 15.06
CA SER A 8 14.14 24.60 16.21
C SER A 8 14.51 23.12 16.21
N LEU A 9 14.45 22.46 15.06
CA LEU A 9 14.84 21.05 14.91
C LEU A 9 16.34 20.86 15.17
N ASP A 10 17.20 21.73 14.69
CA ASP A 10 18.65 21.68 14.91
C ASP A 10 19.01 21.88 16.39
N LEU A 11 18.31 22.78 17.09
CA LEU A 11 18.44 22.95 18.52
C LEU A 11 18.01 21.67 19.27
N LEU A 12 16.85 21.10 18.93
CA LEU A 12 16.37 19.86 19.54
C LEU A 12 17.34 18.71 19.32
N LYS A 13 17.91 18.55 18.11
CA LYS A 13 18.95 17.55 17.82
C LYS A 13 20.17 17.72 18.71
N SER A 14 20.61 18.96 18.92
CA SER A 14 21.76 19.27 19.78
C SER A 14 21.48 18.92 21.23
N LEU A 15 20.31 19.28 21.74
CA LEU A 15 19.87 18.94 23.09
C LEU A 15 19.72 17.44 23.31
N ASN A 16 19.16 16.74 22.32
CA ASN A 16 18.99 15.29 22.36
C ASN A 16 20.32 14.56 22.36
N ARG A 17 21.32 15.03 21.59
CA ARG A 17 22.67 14.48 21.62
C ARG A 17 23.30 14.63 23.00
N ILE A 18 23.25 15.83 23.61
CA ILE A 18 23.77 16.06 24.95
C ILE A 18 23.06 15.18 25.99
N GLY A 19 21.75 15.00 25.87
CA GLY A 19 20.96 14.11 26.72
C GLY A 19 21.34 12.65 26.58
N GLY A 20 21.55 12.18 25.33
CA GLY A 20 21.97 10.83 25.01
C GLY A 20 23.39 10.52 25.51
N ASP A 21 24.34 11.44 25.34
CA ASP A 21 25.69 11.32 25.84
C ASP A 21 25.77 11.19 27.37
N ARG A 22 24.84 11.83 28.09
CA ARG A 22 24.71 11.70 29.56
C ARG A 22 24.07 10.40 30.02
N ARG A 23 23.41 9.65 29.09
CA ARG A 23 22.68 8.42 29.38
C ARG A 23 23.03 7.33 28.33
N PRO A 24 24.31 6.90 28.26
CA PRO A 24 24.78 6.02 27.17
C PRO A 24 24.11 4.65 27.15
N ASN A 25 23.58 4.20 28.28
CA ASN A 25 22.93 2.90 28.43
C ASN A 25 21.39 2.95 28.31
N ASP A 26 20.80 4.13 28.05
CA ASP A 26 19.37 4.29 27.87
C ASP A 26 19.00 3.98 26.41
N THR A 27 18.76 2.68 26.15
CA THR A 27 18.42 2.18 24.82
C THR A 27 17.04 2.66 24.35
N GLU A 28 16.11 2.92 25.28
CA GLU A 28 14.77 3.42 24.96
C GLU A 28 14.84 4.88 24.48
N LEU A 29 15.60 5.73 25.19
CA LEU A 29 15.81 7.10 24.76
C LEU A 29 16.44 7.15 23.36
N ARG A 30 17.45 6.33 23.12
CA ARG A 30 18.12 6.24 21.80
C ARG A 30 17.13 5.85 20.71
N ALA A 31 16.35 4.78 20.91
CA ALA A 31 15.34 4.33 19.95
C ALA A 31 14.30 5.41 19.63
N ARG A 32 13.86 6.18 20.64
CA ARG A 32 12.96 7.33 20.45
C ARG A 32 13.60 8.43 19.61
N LEU A 33 14.83 8.79 19.89
CA LEU A 33 15.56 9.80 19.11
C LEU A 33 15.72 9.39 17.66
N GLU A 34 16.12 8.16 17.41
CA GLU A 34 16.23 7.60 16.05
C GLU A 34 14.88 7.59 15.32
N SER A 35 13.79 7.28 16.02
CA SER A 35 12.44 7.33 15.47
C SER A 35 12.03 8.75 15.06
N TYR A 36 12.32 9.77 15.87
CA TYR A 36 12.03 11.16 15.51
C TYR A 36 12.88 11.67 14.36
N GLU A 37 14.16 11.28 14.29
CA GLU A 37 15.02 11.61 13.16
C GLU A 37 14.56 10.94 11.87
N LEU A 38 14.08 9.70 11.96
CA LEU A 38 13.48 9.00 10.83
C LEU A 38 12.21 9.73 10.37
N ALA A 39 11.33 10.14 11.29
CA ALA A 39 10.11 10.87 10.98
C ALA A 39 10.40 12.21 10.28
N ASP A 40 11.42 12.96 10.73
CA ASP A 40 11.85 14.21 10.10
C ASP A 40 12.34 13.98 8.66
N ARG A 41 13.15 12.92 8.43
CA ARG A 41 13.60 12.56 7.08
C ARG A 41 12.41 12.14 6.19
N MET A 42 11.47 11.38 6.73
CA MET A 42 10.28 10.96 6.00
C MET A 42 9.40 12.16 5.61
N GLN A 43 9.17 13.11 6.51
CA GLN A 43 8.39 14.32 6.21
C GLN A 43 9.01 15.16 5.09
N LYS A 44 10.33 15.20 5.00
CA LYS A 44 11.03 15.93 3.94
C LYS A 44 10.97 15.23 2.58
N ALA A 45 10.99 13.90 2.58
CA ALA A 45 10.96 13.08 1.37
C ALA A 45 9.54 12.76 0.88
N ALA A 46 8.55 12.76 1.78
CA ALA A 46 7.18 12.35 1.45
C ALA A 46 6.52 13.17 0.33
N PRO A 47 6.63 14.52 0.28
CA PRO A 47 5.99 15.29 -0.78
C PRO A 47 6.48 14.86 -2.18
N GLU A 48 7.77 14.63 -2.34
CA GLU A 48 8.32 14.16 -3.61
C GLU A 48 7.92 12.72 -3.92
N ALA A 49 7.88 11.85 -2.92
CA ALA A 49 7.48 10.45 -3.10
C ALA A 49 6.03 10.30 -3.56
N VAL A 50 5.13 11.18 -3.12
CA VAL A 50 3.71 11.11 -3.45
C VAL A 50 3.29 11.96 -4.66
N ASP A 51 4.18 12.83 -5.14
CA ASP A 51 3.94 13.68 -6.31
C ASP A 51 4.05 12.86 -7.59
N LEU A 52 2.95 12.66 -8.28
CA LEU A 52 2.87 11.93 -9.55
C LEU A 52 2.98 12.84 -10.79
N SER A 53 3.15 14.14 -10.63
CA SER A 53 3.15 15.11 -11.74
C SER A 53 4.32 14.92 -12.73
N LYS A 54 5.36 14.23 -12.29
CA LYS A 54 6.56 13.94 -13.11
C LYS A 54 6.55 12.56 -13.76
N GLU A 55 5.52 11.75 -13.49
CA GLU A 55 5.39 10.44 -14.11
C GLU A 55 5.02 10.55 -15.58
N SER A 56 5.53 9.65 -16.42
CA SER A 56 5.24 9.63 -17.84
C SER A 56 3.79 9.23 -18.11
N GLU A 57 3.22 9.67 -19.23
CA GLU A 57 1.90 9.21 -19.68
C GLU A 57 1.85 7.68 -19.82
N ALA A 58 2.93 7.07 -20.27
CA ALA A 58 3.04 5.61 -20.37
C ALA A 58 2.92 4.94 -18.99
N THR A 59 3.60 5.48 -17.98
CA THR A 59 3.49 4.99 -16.60
C THR A 59 2.06 5.18 -16.07
N LEU A 60 1.47 6.36 -16.25
CA LEU A 60 0.11 6.62 -15.79
C LEU A 60 -0.89 5.64 -16.43
N LYS A 61 -0.75 5.37 -17.74
CA LYS A 61 -1.57 4.41 -18.47
C LYS A 61 -1.34 2.97 -18.03
N LEU A 62 -0.10 2.60 -17.72
CA LEU A 62 0.25 1.28 -17.19
C LEU A 62 -0.52 0.97 -15.90
N TYR A 63 -0.64 1.96 -15.01
CA TYR A 63 -1.39 1.85 -13.76
C TYR A 63 -2.90 2.12 -13.90
N GLY A 64 -3.42 2.29 -15.12
CA GLY A 64 -4.83 2.56 -15.35
C GLY A 64 -5.32 3.90 -14.82
N ILE A 65 -4.45 4.89 -14.70
CA ILE A 65 -4.79 6.23 -14.22
C ILE A 65 -5.56 7.03 -15.27
N ASP A 66 -5.52 6.59 -16.52
CA ASP A 66 -6.29 7.10 -17.65
C ASP A 66 -7.76 6.61 -17.71
N ASP A 67 -8.15 5.67 -16.85
CA ASP A 67 -9.50 5.11 -16.77
C ASP A 67 -10.15 5.53 -15.44
N PRO A 68 -11.31 6.23 -15.46
CA PRO A 68 -12.00 6.67 -14.26
C PRO A 68 -12.29 5.55 -13.25
N THR A 69 -12.45 4.31 -13.72
CA THR A 69 -12.74 3.15 -12.86
C THR A 69 -11.55 2.78 -11.99
N SER A 70 -10.34 2.83 -12.54
CA SER A 70 -9.10 2.40 -11.86
C SER A 70 -8.20 3.56 -11.43
N GLU A 71 -8.48 4.80 -11.85
CA GLU A 71 -7.65 5.99 -11.59
C GLU A 71 -7.23 6.13 -10.13
N SER A 72 -8.20 6.07 -9.22
CA SER A 72 -7.97 6.28 -7.80
C SER A 72 -7.02 5.22 -7.23
N TYR A 73 -7.28 3.95 -7.51
CA TYR A 73 -6.47 2.85 -7.03
C TYR A 73 -5.10 2.79 -7.73
N GLY A 74 -5.05 3.09 -9.03
CA GLY A 74 -3.81 3.22 -9.78
C GLY A 74 -2.87 4.26 -9.19
N LYS A 75 -3.38 5.43 -8.80
CA LYS A 75 -2.60 6.47 -8.10
C LYS A 75 -2.04 5.99 -6.77
N VAL A 76 -2.78 5.18 -6.03
CA VAL A 76 -2.32 4.62 -4.75
C VAL A 76 -1.19 3.62 -4.98
N LEU A 77 -1.35 2.68 -5.92
CA LEU A 77 -0.32 1.69 -6.24
C LEU A 77 0.94 2.31 -6.83
N LEU A 78 0.81 3.33 -7.68
CA LEU A 78 1.97 4.05 -8.22
C LEU A 78 2.75 4.77 -7.10
N ARG A 79 2.06 5.36 -6.11
CA ARG A 79 2.72 5.90 -4.91
C ARG A 79 3.40 4.81 -4.09
N ALA A 80 2.77 3.65 -3.93
CA ALA A 80 3.37 2.51 -3.24
C ALA A 80 4.69 2.08 -3.90
N ARG A 81 4.71 1.96 -5.24
CA ARG A 81 5.94 1.67 -6.00
C ARG A 81 7.03 2.71 -5.75
N ARG A 82 6.69 4.01 -5.79
CA ARG A 82 7.64 5.10 -5.53
C ARG A 82 8.21 5.07 -4.11
N LEU A 83 7.42 4.66 -3.14
CA LEU A 83 7.90 4.48 -1.76
C LEU A 83 8.89 3.31 -1.66
N VAL A 84 8.58 2.17 -2.30
CA VAL A 84 9.48 1.01 -2.35
C VAL A 84 10.79 1.37 -3.04
N GLU A 85 10.74 2.05 -4.18
CA GLU A 85 11.93 2.54 -4.91
C GLU A 85 12.84 3.43 -4.05
N ARG A 86 12.27 4.14 -3.07
CA ARG A 86 13.00 4.97 -2.10
C ARG A 86 13.41 4.23 -0.84
N GLY A 87 13.26 2.91 -0.81
CA GLY A 87 13.70 2.06 0.29
C GLY A 87 12.73 1.94 1.46
N VAL A 88 11.47 2.30 1.30
CA VAL A 88 10.43 1.98 2.30
C VAL A 88 10.21 0.48 2.29
N ARG A 89 10.49 -0.16 3.42
CA ARG A 89 10.52 -1.62 3.52
C ARG A 89 9.16 -2.29 3.62
N PHE A 90 8.15 -1.57 4.06
CA PHE A 90 6.80 -2.08 4.20
C PHE A 90 5.79 -1.01 3.78
N VAL A 91 4.95 -1.34 2.80
CA VAL A 91 3.87 -0.48 2.31
C VAL A 91 2.59 -1.31 2.32
N GLN A 92 1.59 -0.86 3.06
CA GLN A 92 0.27 -1.46 3.07
C GLN A 92 -0.69 -0.60 2.24
N VAL A 93 -1.37 -1.24 1.30
CA VAL A 93 -2.43 -0.64 0.50
C VAL A 93 -3.73 -1.36 0.80
N VAL A 94 -4.75 -0.61 1.15
CA VAL A 94 -6.09 -1.16 1.40
C VAL A 94 -6.92 -0.95 0.14
N SER A 95 -7.45 -2.05 -0.42
CA SER A 95 -8.45 -2.02 -1.46
C SER A 95 -9.82 -1.85 -0.80
N GLY A 96 -10.29 -0.63 -0.77
CA GLY A 96 -11.57 -0.28 -0.15
C GLY A 96 -12.45 0.48 -1.13
N TYR A 97 -13.46 1.14 -0.60
CA TYR A 97 -14.36 2.00 -1.36
C TYR A 97 -13.63 2.94 -2.30
N PRO A 98 -13.99 3.00 -3.58
CA PRO A 98 -13.57 4.10 -4.43
C PRO A 98 -14.15 5.39 -3.83
N GLY A 99 -13.31 6.23 -3.25
CA GLY A 99 -13.69 7.40 -2.44
C GLY A 99 -14.47 8.51 -3.14
N ASN A 100 -14.86 8.33 -4.42
CA ASN A 100 -15.57 9.31 -5.24
C ASN A 100 -16.83 8.78 -5.89
N VAL A 101 -17.23 7.55 -5.61
CA VAL A 101 -18.48 7.04 -6.19
C VAL A 101 -19.63 7.52 -5.33
N GLN A 102 -20.39 8.46 -5.86
CA GLN A 102 -21.76 8.73 -5.42
C GLN A 102 -22.68 7.54 -5.78
N ASP A 103 -22.12 6.34 -5.64
CA ASP A 103 -22.89 5.12 -5.83
C ASP A 103 -23.71 4.91 -4.55
N THR A 104 -25.00 5.06 -4.66
CA THR A 104 -25.96 4.70 -3.61
C THR A 104 -25.91 3.20 -3.29
N GLU A 105 -25.32 2.41 -4.17
CA GLU A 105 -25.01 1.01 -3.98
C GLU A 105 -23.55 0.88 -3.54
N ARG A 106 -23.35 0.75 -2.26
CA ARG A 106 -22.05 0.57 -1.62
C ARG A 106 -21.36 -0.71 -2.11
N ARG A 107 -20.74 -0.67 -3.30
CA ARG A 107 -20.02 -1.80 -3.88
C ARG A 107 -18.76 -2.08 -3.06
N SER A 108 -18.62 -3.29 -2.56
CA SER A 108 -17.46 -3.67 -1.74
C SER A 108 -17.08 -5.14 -1.95
N TRP A 109 -15.90 -5.52 -1.49
CA TRP A 109 -15.51 -6.92 -1.39
C TRP A 109 -16.37 -7.68 -0.38
N ASP A 110 -16.93 -6.99 0.60
CA ASP A 110 -17.84 -7.53 1.62
C ASP A 110 -19.28 -7.60 1.08
N ALA A 111 -19.51 -8.55 0.18
CA ALA A 111 -20.74 -8.66 -0.60
C ALA A 111 -21.72 -9.68 0.01
N HIS A 112 -22.52 -9.23 0.99
CA HIS A 112 -23.62 -10.00 1.56
C HIS A 112 -24.87 -10.05 0.65
N SER A 113 -24.89 -9.27 -0.43
CA SER A 113 -25.89 -9.28 -1.50
C SER A 113 -25.22 -8.91 -2.82
N ASP A 114 -25.82 -9.30 -3.94
CA ASP A 114 -25.35 -8.97 -5.30
C ASP A 114 -23.82 -9.20 -5.46
N LEU A 115 -23.36 -10.42 -5.16
CA LEU A 115 -21.95 -10.80 -5.23
C LEU A 115 -21.32 -10.44 -6.58
N ASP A 116 -22.00 -10.79 -7.66
CA ASP A 116 -21.46 -10.62 -9.02
C ASP A 116 -21.25 -9.15 -9.37
N GLY A 117 -22.24 -8.28 -9.05
CA GLY A 117 -22.13 -6.85 -9.28
C GLY A 117 -21.07 -6.19 -8.42
N ASN A 118 -20.99 -6.56 -7.14
CA ASN A 118 -19.97 -6.05 -6.21
C ASN A 118 -18.56 -6.46 -6.66
N HIS A 119 -18.31 -7.74 -6.84
CA HIS A 119 -16.97 -8.23 -7.16
C HIS A 119 -16.53 -7.81 -8.57
N ALA A 120 -17.42 -7.79 -9.56
CA ALA A 120 -17.10 -7.30 -10.89
C ALA A 120 -16.65 -5.82 -10.88
N THR A 121 -17.28 -5.00 -10.05
CA THR A 121 -16.90 -3.59 -9.88
C THR A 121 -15.54 -3.45 -9.22
N GLN A 122 -15.31 -4.16 -8.11
CA GLN A 122 -14.05 -4.13 -7.39
C GLN A 122 -12.90 -4.70 -8.24
N ALA A 123 -13.13 -5.81 -8.94
CA ALA A 123 -12.12 -6.41 -9.81
C ALA A 123 -11.68 -5.45 -10.91
N ARG A 124 -12.61 -4.79 -11.60
CA ARG A 124 -12.28 -3.78 -12.63
C ARG A 124 -11.44 -2.62 -12.08
N MET A 125 -11.68 -2.21 -10.84
CA MET A 125 -10.92 -1.14 -10.20
C MET A 125 -9.47 -1.53 -9.95
N VAL A 126 -9.19 -2.78 -9.57
CA VAL A 126 -7.87 -3.20 -9.09
C VAL A 126 -7.02 -3.95 -10.11
N ASP A 127 -7.61 -4.60 -11.10
CA ASP A 127 -6.95 -5.52 -12.02
C ASP A 127 -5.80 -4.86 -12.79
N LYS A 128 -6.10 -3.82 -13.57
CA LYS A 128 -5.09 -3.10 -14.35
C LYS A 128 -4.01 -2.45 -13.47
N PRO A 129 -4.33 -1.76 -12.36
CA PRO A 129 -3.32 -1.22 -11.45
C PRO A 129 -2.38 -2.27 -10.86
N ILE A 130 -2.88 -3.43 -10.48
CA ILE A 130 -2.04 -4.51 -9.92
C ILE A 130 -1.12 -5.07 -11.01
N ALA A 131 -1.64 -5.35 -12.19
CA ALA A 131 -0.84 -5.79 -13.33
C ALA A 131 0.25 -4.75 -13.66
N GLY A 132 -0.10 -3.47 -13.63
CA GLY A 132 0.83 -2.36 -13.83
C GLY A 132 1.93 -2.32 -12.77
N LEU A 133 1.59 -2.48 -11.50
CA LEU A 133 2.56 -2.54 -10.41
C LEU A 133 3.58 -3.67 -10.61
N LEU A 134 3.12 -4.87 -10.92
CA LEU A 134 4.00 -6.02 -11.11
C LEU A 134 4.92 -5.84 -12.31
N ALA A 135 4.39 -5.35 -13.43
CA ALA A 135 5.18 -5.08 -14.64
C ALA A 135 6.22 -3.96 -14.41
N ASP A 136 5.86 -2.91 -13.68
CA ASP A 136 6.75 -1.80 -13.37
C ASP A 136 7.88 -2.22 -12.42
N LEU A 137 7.55 -2.94 -11.34
CA LEU A 137 8.54 -3.51 -10.42
C LEU A 137 9.52 -4.44 -11.15
N GLN A 138 9.04 -5.24 -12.10
CA GLN A 138 9.88 -6.10 -12.92
C GLN A 138 10.81 -5.28 -13.83
N THR A 139 10.27 -4.28 -14.52
CA THR A 139 11.02 -3.40 -15.44
C THR A 139 12.11 -2.61 -14.70
N LEU A 140 11.83 -2.18 -13.47
CA LEU A 140 12.76 -1.45 -12.60
C LEU A 140 13.77 -2.38 -11.89
N GLY A 141 13.68 -3.71 -12.05
CA GLY A 141 14.52 -4.68 -11.36
C GLY A 141 14.27 -4.75 -9.85
N LEU A 142 13.10 -4.30 -9.40
CA LEU A 142 12.73 -4.27 -7.99
C LEU A 142 11.93 -5.51 -7.55
N LEU A 143 11.35 -6.26 -8.49
CA LEU A 143 10.46 -7.36 -8.17
C LEU A 143 11.17 -8.49 -7.42
N ASP A 144 12.42 -8.77 -7.73
CA ASP A 144 13.20 -9.84 -7.07
C ASP A 144 13.46 -9.55 -5.58
N SER A 145 13.50 -8.26 -5.21
CA SER A 145 13.72 -7.81 -3.83
C SER A 145 12.46 -7.34 -3.13
N THR A 146 11.32 -7.34 -3.81
CA THR A 146 10.03 -6.86 -3.29
C THR A 146 9.01 -7.98 -3.29
N LEU A 147 8.56 -8.39 -2.11
CA LEU A 147 7.44 -9.32 -2.00
C LEU A 147 6.11 -8.56 -2.10
N VAL A 148 5.35 -8.83 -3.13
CA VAL A 148 3.98 -8.34 -3.30
C VAL A 148 3.01 -9.40 -2.78
N VAL A 149 2.14 -9.01 -1.85
CA VAL A 149 1.14 -9.90 -1.24
C VAL A 149 -0.25 -9.33 -1.51
N TRP A 150 -1.10 -10.13 -2.12
CA TRP A 150 -2.53 -9.89 -2.19
C TRP A 150 -3.22 -10.78 -1.15
N ALA A 151 -3.90 -10.17 -0.21
CA ALA A 151 -4.51 -10.88 0.91
C ALA A 151 -5.87 -10.28 1.28
N SER A 152 -6.68 -11.09 1.92
CA SER A 152 -7.88 -10.73 2.65
C SER A 152 -7.78 -11.23 4.08
N GLU A 153 -8.67 -10.78 4.96
CA GLU A 153 -8.73 -11.24 6.34
C GLU A 153 -9.33 -12.66 6.46
N PHE A 154 -10.22 -13.04 5.53
CA PHE A 154 -10.86 -14.34 5.43
C PHE A 154 -11.51 -14.54 4.04
N SER A 155 -12.09 -15.72 3.83
CA SER A 155 -12.82 -16.08 2.62
C SER A 155 -14.34 -15.95 2.79
N ARG A 156 -15.08 -16.49 1.85
CA ARG A 156 -16.54 -16.47 1.81
C ARG A 156 -17.10 -17.87 1.81
N THR A 157 -18.26 -18.04 2.43
CA THR A 157 -19.02 -19.29 2.37
C THR A 157 -19.58 -19.55 0.99
N PRO A 158 -19.89 -20.82 0.62
CA PRO A 158 -20.59 -21.13 -0.64
C PRO A 158 -22.08 -20.73 -0.61
N TRP A 159 -22.58 -20.18 0.45
CA TRP A 159 -23.95 -19.67 0.65
C TRP A 159 -23.93 -18.27 1.26
N GLY A 160 -25.05 -17.59 1.29
CA GLY A 160 -25.27 -16.30 1.93
C GLY A 160 -26.71 -16.14 2.38
N GLU A 161 -26.94 -15.35 3.42
CA GLU A 161 -28.27 -15.10 4.00
C GLU A 161 -29.25 -14.54 2.96
N SER A 162 -28.78 -13.69 2.04
CA SER A 162 -29.61 -13.09 0.99
C SER A 162 -29.80 -13.95 -0.25
N GLY A 163 -29.11 -15.12 -0.35
CA GLY A 163 -29.12 -15.98 -1.54
C GLY A 163 -28.27 -15.48 -2.72
N THR A 164 -28.02 -14.18 -2.84
CA THR A 164 -27.20 -13.57 -3.91
C THR A 164 -25.83 -13.07 -3.44
N GLY A 165 -25.57 -13.12 -2.15
CA GLY A 165 -24.32 -12.79 -1.52
C GLY A 165 -23.59 -14.00 -0.95
N ARG A 166 -22.55 -13.70 -0.18
CA ARG A 166 -21.78 -14.71 0.57
C ARG A 166 -21.46 -14.19 1.95
N ASP A 167 -21.47 -15.10 2.94
CA ASP A 167 -21.10 -14.80 4.30
C ASP A 167 -19.61 -15.01 4.54
N HIS A 168 -19.13 -14.67 5.73
CA HIS A 168 -17.73 -14.79 6.12
C HIS A 168 -17.35 -16.23 6.38
N ASN A 169 -16.19 -16.68 5.87
CA ASN A 169 -15.60 -17.97 6.16
C ASN A 169 -14.20 -17.79 6.75
N PRO A 170 -14.01 -17.81 8.07
CA PRO A 170 -12.72 -17.61 8.69
C PRO A 170 -11.79 -18.84 8.63
N TRP A 171 -12.28 -19.99 8.16
CA TRP A 171 -11.55 -21.25 8.22
C TRP A 171 -10.60 -21.50 7.05
N GLY A 172 -10.74 -20.74 5.98
CA GLY A 172 -9.85 -20.86 4.84
C GLY A 172 -10.01 -19.71 3.87
N TYR A 173 -8.91 -19.31 3.20
CA TYR A 173 -8.93 -18.30 2.16
C TYR A 173 -7.68 -18.39 1.28
N THR A 174 -7.78 -17.83 0.09
CA THR A 174 -6.69 -17.82 -0.87
C THR A 174 -5.97 -16.48 -0.84
N GLN A 175 -4.66 -16.55 -0.79
CA GLN A 175 -3.76 -15.40 -1.01
C GLN A 175 -2.89 -15.69 -2.22
N TRP A 176 -2.41 -14.66 -2.89
CA TRP A 176 -1.32 -14.84 -3.83
C TRP A 176 -0.15 -13.92 -3.50
N VAL A 177 1.04 -14.36 -3.89
CA VAL A 177 2.29 -13.63 -3.67
C VAL A 177 3.09 -13.60 -4.97
N ALA A 178 3.85 -12.53 -5.17
CA ALA A 178 4.74 -12.39 -6.32
C ALA A 178 6.04 -11.69 -5.91
N GLY A 179 7.14 -11.99 -6.60
CA GLY A 179 8.44 -11.40 -6.34
C GLY A 179 9.12 -11.92 -5.07
N GLY A 180 10.07 -11.17 -4.53
CA GLY A 180 10.75 -11.46 -3.26
C GLY A 180 11.40 -12.85 -3.17
N GLY A 181 11.81 -13.44 -4.30
CA GLY A 181 12.39 -14.78 -4.34
C GLY A 181 11.40 -15.94 -4.22
N ILE A 182 10.10 -15.67 -4.32
CA ILE A 182 9.06 -16.71 -4.29
C ILE A 182 9.14 -17.58 -5.54
N LYS A 183 8.97 -18.89 -5.35
CA LYS A 183 8.89 -19.87 -6.47
C LYS A 183 7.61 -19.62 -7.27
N ALA A 184 7.76 -19.18 -8.50
CA ALA A 184 6.64 -18.92 -9.40
C ALA A 184 5.89 -20.20 -9.82
N GLY A 185 4.59 -20.06 -10.10
CA GLY A 185 3.76 -21.15 -10.59
C GLY A 185 3.51 -22.28 -9.60
N PHE A 186 3.61 -21.99 -8.30
CA PHE A 186 3.41 -22.96 -7.24
C PHE A 186 2.15 -22.65 -6.43
N THR A 187 1.34 -23.67 -6.19
CA THR A 187 0.18 -23.60 -5.29
C THR A 187 0.48 -24.43 -4.05
N TYR A 188 0.23 -23.86 -2.88
CA TYR A 188 0.44 -24.51 -1.58
C TYR A 188 -0.86 -24.50 -0.77
N GLY A 189 -1.20 -25.68 -0.24
CA GLY A 189 -2.41 -25.86 0.55
C GLY A 189 -3.67 -26.07 -0.30
N GLU A 190 -4.76 -26.31 0.40
CA GLU A 190 -6.12 -26.49 -0.13
C GLU A 190 -7.14 -26.02 0.91
N THR A 191 -8.34 -25.65 0.48
CA THR A 191 -9.46 -25.23 1.34
C THR A 191 -10.70 -26.07 1.05
#